data_5ad21af1c9b3e919c1bff07f88e86069
#
_entry.id   5ad21af1c9b3e919c1bff07f88e86069
#
_cell.length_a   1.000
_cell.length_b   1.000
_cell.length_c   1.000
_cell.angle_alpha   90.00
_cell.angle_beta   90.00
_cell.angle_gamma   90.00
#
_symmetry.space_group_name_H-M   'P 1'
#
loop_
_entity.id
_entity.type
_entity.pdbx_description
1 polymer ?
#
loop_
_entity_poly.entity_id
_entity_poly.type
_entity_poly.pdbx_seq_one_letter_code
_entity_poly.pdbx_strand_id
1 'polypeptide(L)'
;MRKRIIATSLNKKRFLSGVFLTLLATVVNAQPFPYQQAGLPVSQRVDDLMKRMTLEEKIAQIRHLHSWDIFNEQTLDKEKLTAVVGETGYGFVEGFPLTGENCRSSMREIQEYMLTRTRLGIPAFTVAESLHGSAHEGSTIFPQNIALGSTFNPALAYRRACMTADDLHAQGMRQVLAPCIDVVRDLRWGRVEESYGEDPYLCGIFAQSEVKGYLDSGISPMLKHYGPHGNPLGGLNLASVDCGLYDLHAVYLKPFEMVLRHLPVYAVMSTYNSWNRIPNSASRYLLTDILRDRWGFKGYVYSDWGAIEMLETFHHTAANKAEAAIQALTAGLDVEASSECYPELFRLVKEGKLDKSYIDTAVRRVLTAKFECGLFEDPYGDKHAASGGMHSLRSVELSRQIAEESIVLLKNENNLLPLDMNKLTSIAVLGPNADQVQFGDYTWSRDNKDGITPLQGIKALVGEKIKINHAVGCSMMSRDTTGIGEAVEAVSYTHLRAQETDQYLVC
;
A
#
# COMPACT_ATOMS: atom_id res chain seq x y z
N MET A 1 -59.64 22.92 74.32
CA MET A 1 -59.91 24.32 74.63
C MET A 1 -59.57 25.14 73.40
N ARG A 2 -60.58 25.59 72.70
CA ARG A 2 -61.05 26.97 72.59
C ARG A 2 -59.85 27.94 72.23
N LYS A 3 -59.87 28.74 71.17
CA LYS A 3 -60.92 29.49 70.54
C LYS A 3 -60.45 29.99 69.12
N ARG A 4 -61.39 30.04 68.23
CA ARG A 4 -61.52 30.89 67.03
C ARG A 4 -61.22 32.37 67.27
N ILE A 5 -60.85 33.14 66.20
CA ILE A 5 -61.36 34.41 65.67
C ILE A 5 -60.65 34.67 64.37
N ILE A 6 -61.22 34.71 63.27
CA ILE A 6 -62.07 35.42 62.29
C ILE A 6 -61.58 36.86 62.04
N ALA A 7 -61.42 37.13 60.79
CA ALA A 7 -61.79 38.35 59.97
C ALA A 7 -60.59 39.17 59.52
N THR A 8 -60.47 39.66 58.41
CA THR A 8 -61.20 39.97 57.19
C THR A 8 -60.26 40.70 56.21
N SER A 9 -60.33 40.33 54.96
CA SER A 9 -60.41 41.23 53.78
C SER A 9 -59.51 42.45 53.64
N LEU A 10 -58.64 42.43 52.60
CA LEU A 10 -58.73 43.49 51.59
C LEU A 10 -57.89 43.20 50.35
N ASN A 11 -58.54 43.16 49.23
CA ASN A 11 -58.01 43.09 47.86
C ASN A 11 -56.97 44.17 47.57
N LYS A 12 -55.86 43.80 46.95
CA LYS A 12 -55.15 44.66 45.96
C LYS A 12 -54.57 43.79 44.88
N LYS A 13 -55.26 43.73 43.75
CA LYS A 13 -54.72 43.24 42.48
C LYS A 13 -53.55 44.11 42.09
N ARG A 14 -52.38 43.55 41.93
CA ARG A 14 -51.28 44.09 41.13
C ARG A 14 -51.00 43.13 39.99
N PHE A 15 -51.39 43.57 38.78
CA PHE A 15 -51.01 43.03 37.49
C PHE A 15 -49.45 43.16 37.40
N LEU A 16 -48.71 42.07 37.44
CA LEU A 16 -47.35 42.00 36.91
C LEU A 16 -47.44 41.33 35.55
N SER A 17 -47.39 42.13 34.47
CA SER A 17 -47.13 41.65 33.12
C SER A 17 -45.71 41.16 33.04
N GLY A 18 -45.53 39.85 33.17
CA GLY A 18 -44.27 39.16 32.85
C GLY A 18 -44.13 39.11 31.34
N VAL A 19 -43.27 39.94 30.75
CA VAL A 19 -42.79 39.78 29.39
C VAL A 19 -41.88 38.57 29.35
N PHE A 20 -42.42 37.45 28.91
CA PHE A 20 -41.61 36.28 28.52
C PHE A 20 -40.87 36.64 27.23
N LEU A 21 -39.63 37.09 27.31
CA LEU A 21 -38.71 37.16 26.19
C LEU A 21 -38.32 35.74 25.81
N THR A 22 -39.04 35.14 24.89
CA THR A 22 -38.62 33.90 24.22
C THR A 22 -37.46 34.27 23.30
N LEU A 23 -36.21 34.02 23.75
CA LEU A 23 -35.06 33.93 22.87
C LEU A 23 -35.29 32.72 21.95
N LEU A 24 -35.83 32.96 20.77
CA LEU A 24 -35.68 32.04 19.65
C LEU A 24 -34.19 32.06 19.29
N ALA A 25 -33.42 31.09 19.80
CA ALA A 25 -32.14 30.75 19.21
C ALA A 25 -32.44 30.22 17.79
N THR A 26 -32.39 31.12 16.82
CA THR A 26 -32.30 30.70 15.42
C THR A 26 -30.99 29.93 15.31
N VAL A 27 -31.07 28.60 15.31
CA VAL A 27 -30.01 27.77 14.78
C VAL A 27 -29.91 28.18 13.31
N VAL A 28 -29.01 29.10 13.02
CA VAL A 28 -28.61 29.37 11.64
C VAL A 28 -27.94 28.07 11.20
N ASN A 29 -28.69 27.21 10.53
CA ASN A 29 -28.10 26.11 9.75
C ASN A 29 -27.21 26.79 8.71
N ALA A 30 -25.95 27.00 9.03
CA ALA A 30 -24.97 27.43 8.05
C ALA A 30 -25.02 26.42 6.91
N GLN A 31 -25.35 26.88 5.71
CA GLN A 31 -25.32 25.99 4.54
C GLN A 31 -23.92 25.40 4.44
N PRO A 32 -23.82 24.08 4.17
CA PRO A 32 -22.53 23.43 4.03
C PRO A 32 -21.74 24.14 2.93
N PHE A 33 -20.42 24.28 3.15
CA PHE A 33 -19.55 24.87 2.14
C PHE A 33 -19.64 24.12 0.81
N PRO A 34 -19.39 24.77 -0.34
CA PRO A 34 -19.45 24.11 -1.64
C PRO A 34 -18.61 22.82 -1.70
N TYR A 35 -17.42 22.77 -1.09
CA TYR A 35 -16.60 21.55 -1.09
C TYR A 35 -17.24 20.37 -0.34
N GLN A 36 -18.16 20.62 0.58
CA GLN A 36 -18.89 19.59 1.36
C GLN A 36 -20.14 19.07 0.64
N GLN A 37 -20.52 19.66 -0.48
CA GLN A 37 -21.73 19.31 -1.22
C GLN A 37 -21.41 18.26 -2.29
N ALA A 38 -21.76 16.98 -2.04
CA ALA A 38 -21.48 15.86 -2.93
C ALA A 38 -22.08 16.00 -4.35
N GLY A 39 -23.15 16.82 -4.51
CA GLY A 39 -23.78 17.05 -5.82
C GLY A 39 -23.05 18.05 -6.72
N LEU A 40 -22.02 18.73 -6.24
CA LEU A 40 -21.24 19.66 -7.06
C LEU A 40 -20.10 18.94 -7.80
N PRO A 41 -19.72 19.41 -8.99
CA PRO A 41 -18.56 18.90 -9.72
C PRO A 41 -17.29 18.95 -8.88
N VAL A 42 -16.45 17.90 -8.95
CA VAL A 42 -15.19 17.79 -8.20
C VAL A 42 -14.31 19.02 -8.38
N SER A 43 -14.20 19.56 -9.60
CA SER A 43 -13.42 20.77 -9.85
C SER A 43 -13.89 21.98 -9.03
N GLN A 44 -15.20 22.18 -8.89
CA GLN A 44 -15.76 23.28 -8.09
C GLN A 44 -15.51 23.07 -6.59
N ARG A 45 -15.61 21.84 -6.12
CA ARG A 45 -15.33 21.47 -4.73
C ARG A 45 -13.86 21.71 -4.39
N VAL A 46 -12.94 21.28 -5.27
CA VAL A 46 -11.50 21.53 -5.12
C VAL A 46 -11.20 23.03 -5.13
N ASP A 47 -11.79 23.80 -6.05
CA ASP A 47 -11.56 25.25 -6.14
C ASP A 47 -12.03 25.99 -4.88
N ASP A 48 -13.17 25.60 -4.31
CA ASP A 48 -13.68 26.18 -3.07
C ASP A 48 -12.77 25.84 -1.89
N LEU A 49 -12.38 24.57 -1.75
CA LEU A 49 -11.51 24.10 -0.66
C LEU A 49 -10.14 24.78 -0.73
N MET A 50 -9.51 24.82 -1.90
CA MET A 50 -8.21 25.46 -2.14
C MET A 50 -8.18 26.93 -1.74
N LYS A 51 -9.28 27.67 -1.95
CA LYS A 51 -9.41 29.10 -1.56
C LYS A 51 -9.47 29.28 -0.05
N ARG A 52 -9.90 28.27 0.70
CA ARG A 52 -10.04 28.30 2.17
C ARG A 52 -8.77 27.91 2.90
N MET A 53 -7.93 27.10 2.26
CA MET A 53 -6.72 26.55 2.86
C MET A 53 -5.63 27.60 3.08
N THR A 54 -5.00 27.55 4.25
CA THR A 54 -3.73 28.25 4.52
C THR A 54 -2.57 27.54 3.82
N LEU A 55 -1.38 28.15 3.82
CA LEU A 55 -0.19 27.52 3.25
C LEU A 55 0.22 26.28 4.05
N GLU A 56 0.11 26.33 5.38
CA GLU A 56 0.41 25.22 6.28
C GLU A 56 -0.52 24.03 6.02
N GLU A 57 -1.82 24.26 5.90
CA GLU A 57 -2.80 23.22 5.60
C GLU A 57 -2.54 22.60 4.21
N LYS A 58 -2.11 23.38 3.24
CA LYS A 58 -1.74 22.88 1.92
C LYS A 58 -0.52 21.96 1.99
N ILE A 59 0.52 22.37 2.71
CA ILE A 59 1.73 21.53 2.90
C ILE A 59 1.38 20.25 3.66
N ALA A 60 0.52 20.32 4.68
CA ALA A 60 0.08 19.14 5.42
C ALA A 60 -0.65 18.11 4.51
N GLN A 61 -1.40 18.56 3.49
CA GLN A 61 -2.09 17.65 2.56
C GLN A 61 -1.16 16.90 1.59
N ILE A 62 0.07 17.31 1.44
CA ILE A 62 1.08 16.65 0.60
C ILE A 62 2.16 15.95 1.45
N ARG A 63 1.86 15.65 2.70
CA ARG A 63 2.71 14.90 3.64
C ARG A 63 2.02 13.65 4.16
N HIS A 64 2.82 12.66 4.49
CA HIS A 64 2.42 11.40 5.06
C HIS A 64 2.69 11.37 6.57
N LEU A 65 1.72 10.93 7.36
CA LEU A 65 1.82 10.74 8.80
C LEU A 65 2.12 9.26 9.08
N HIS A 66 3.22 9.02 9.77
CA HIS A 66 3.64 7.66 10.10
C HIS A 66 3.01 7.17 11.39
N SER A 67 2.75 5.87 11.45
CA SER A 67 2.21 5.24 12.66
C SER A 67 3.12 5.41 13.87
N TRP A 68 4.45 5.31 13.72
CA TRP A 68 5.39 5.51 14.83
C TRP A 68 5.38 6.93 15.45
N ASP A 69 4.85 7.92 14.73
CA ASP A 69 4.72 9.29 15.25
C ASP A 69 3.56 9.44 16.23
N ILE A 70 2.56 8.57 16.14
CA ILE A 70 1.29 8.69 16.85
C ILE A 70 0.88 7.43 17.64
N PHE A 71 1.65 6.34 17.54
CA PHE A 71 1.39 5.13 18.30
C PHE A 71 2.45 4.86 19.36
N ASN A 72 2.04 4.15 20.41
CA ASN A 72 2.88 3.43 21.34
C ASN A 72 2.62 1.94 21.10
N GLU A 73 3.56 1.25 20.42
CA GLU A 73 3.38 -0.12 19.95
C GLU A 73 2.10 -0.27 19.11
N GLN A 74 1.08 -0.97 19.61
CA GLN A 74 -0.19 -1.22 18.95
C GLN A 74 -1.32 -0.28 19.38
N THR A 75 -1.03 0.72 20.22
CA THR A 75 -2.05 1.61 20.80
C THR A 75 -1.89 3.03 20.31
N LEU A 76 -2.98 3.61 19.78
CA LEU A 76 -3.00 5.02 19.37
C LEU A 76 -2.85 5.93 20.60
N ASP A 77 -1.82 6.79 20.56
CA ASP A 77 -1.57 7.83 21.55
C ASP A 77 -2.28 9.13 21.14
N LYS A 78 -3.37 9.45 21.83
CA LYS A 78 -4.20 10.63 21.51
C LYS A 78 -3.50 11.96 21.78
N GLU A 79 -2.56 12.00 22.70
CA GLU A 79 -1.77 13.20 22.98
C GLU A 79 -0.76 13.44 21.85
N LYS A 80 -0.06 12.39 21.41
CA LYS A 80 0.81 12.45 20.24
C LYS A 80 0.03 12.82 18.97
N LEU A 81 -1.13 12.19 18.72
CA LEU A 81 -1.99 12.51 17.60
C LEU A 81 -2.33 14.00 17.59
N THR A 82 -2.75 14.54 18.74
CA THR A 82 -3.09 15.95 18.87
C THR A 82 -1.89 16.87 18.67
N ALA A 83 -0.73 16.50 19.19
CA ALA A 83 0.50 17.29 19.09
C ALA A 83 1.03 17.34 17.64
N VAL A 84 0.97 16.20 16.91
CA VAL A 84 1.53 16.07 15.56
C VAL A 84 0.56 16.62 14.50
N VAL A 85 -0.73 16.28 14.59
CA VAL A 85 -1.72 16.65 13.58
C VAL A 85 -2.24 18.07 13.76
N GLY A 86 -2.47 18.51 15.02
CA GLY A 86 -2.99 19.84 15.32
C GLY A 86 -4.31 20.14 14.63
N GLU A 87 -4.49 21.39 14.19
CA GLU A 87 -5.68 21.85 13.44
C GLU A 87 -5.50 21.80 11.92
N THR A 88 -4.28 21.48 11.41
CA THR A 88 -3.96 21.48 9.98
C THR A 88 -4.33 20.19 9.28
N GLY A 89 -4.28 19.06 9.97
CA GLY A 89 -4.50 17.72 9.42
C GLY A 89 -3.27 17.17 8.69
N TYR A 90 -3.46 16.02 8.02
CA TYR A 90 -2.48 15.38 7.13
C TYR A 90 -3.16 14.81 5.89
N GLY A 91 -2.40 14.69 4.79
CA GLY A 91 -2.93 14.14 3.55
C GLY A 91 -3.10 12.63 3.57
N PHE A 92 -2.18 11.95 4.22
CA PHE A 92 -2.03 10.50 4.22
C PHE A 92 -1.66 10.00 5.62
N VAL A 93 -2.06 8.76 5.93
CA VAL A 93 -1.68 8.06 7.17
C VAL A 93 -1.58 6.57 6.88
N GLU A 94 -0.54 5.92 7.43
CA GLU A 94 -0.38 4.47 7.31
C GLU A 94 -0.81 3.74 8.59
N GLY A 95 -1.18 2.46 8.43
CA GLY A 95 -1.54 1.58 9.53
C GLY A 95 -0.44 0.62 9.97
N PHE A 96 0.70 0.62 9.33
CA PHE A 96 1.80 -0.30 9.67
C PHE A 96 2.55 0.16 10.93
N PRO A 97 2.92 -0.72 11.89
CA PRO A 97 2.77 -2.19 11.90
C PRO A 97 1.58 -2.70 12.76
N LEU A 98 0.41 -2.11 12.67
CA LEU A 98 -0.74 -2.48 13.51
C LEU A 98 -1.27 -3.88 13.18
N THR A 99 -1.79 -4.59 14.20
CA THR A 99 -2.58 -5.80 13.96
C THR A 99 -3.88 -5.45 13.23
N GLY A 100 -4.41 -6.39 12.44
CA GLY A 100 -5.64 -6.14 11.69
C GLY A 100 -6.83 -5.75 12.58
N GLU A 101 -6.93 -6.31 13.79
CA GLU A 101 -7.99 -5.99 14.76
C GLU A 101 -7.89 -4.54 15.27
N ASN A 102 -6.68 -4.09 15.63
CA ASN A 102 -6.46 -2.73 16.13
C ASN A 102 -6.45 -1.69 15.01
N CYS A 103 -6.16 -2.10 13.79
CA CYS A 103 -5.99 -1.20 12.66
C CYS A 103 -7.28 -0.42 12.36
N ARG A 104 -8.43 -1.12 12.21
CA ARG A 104 -9.70 -0.46 11.89
C ARG A 104 -10.12 0.58 12.91
N SER A 105 -10.06 0.22 14.20
CA SER A 105 -10.46 1.13 15.27
C SER A 105 -9.57 2.37 15.31
N SER A 106 -8.26 2.20 15.19
CA SER A 106 -7.28 3.27 15.19
C SER A 106 -7.41 4.17 13.96
N MET A 107 -7.55 3.59 12.76
CA MET A 107 -7.76 4.37 11.54
C MET A 107 -9.08 5.17 11.60
N ARG A 108 -10.13 4.60 12.20
CA ARG A 108 -11.38 5.29 12.41
C ARG A 108 -11.24 6.48 13.38
N GLU A 109 -10.52 6.31 14.49
CA GLU A 109 -10.24 7.39 15.44
C GLU A 109 -9.41 8.52 14.81
N ILE A 110 -8.39 8.18 14.02
CA ILE A 110 -7.58 9.16 13.30
C ILE A 110 -8.45 9.92 12.27
N GLN A 111 -9.26 9.22 11.50
CA GLN A 111 -10.18 9.86 10.54
C GLN A 111 -11.19 10.77 11.26
N GLU A 112 -11.75 10.33 12.38
CA GLU A 112 -12.64 11.16 13.21
C GLU A 112 -11.94 12.44 13.68
N TYR A 113 -10.65 12.33 14.09
CA TYR A 113 -9.84 13.50 14.43
C TYR A 113 -9.70 14.44 13.23
N MET A 114 -9.31 13.90 12.05
CA MET A 114 -9.18 14.70 10.82
C MET A 114 -10.46 15.47 10.49
N LEU A 115 -11.62 14.80 10.61
CA LEU A 115 -12.91 15.37 10.24
C LEU A 115 -13.46 16.39 11.26
N THR A 116 -13.19 16.18 12.56
CA THR A 116 -13.89 16.94 13.63
C THR A 116 -12.99 17.89 14.41
N ARG A 117 -11.68 17.68 14.39
CA ARG A 117 -10.70 18.48 15.14
C ARG A 117 -9.83 19.37 14.29
N THR A 118 -9.76 19.11 12.97
CA THR A 118 -9.06 20.02 12.05
C THR A 118 -10.04 21.08 11.52
N ARG A 119 -9.49 22.23 11.14
CA ARG A 119 -10.30 23.40 10.75
C ARG A 119 -11.19 23.16 9.52
N LEU A 120 -10.72 22.36 8.55
CA LEU A 120 -11.44 22.12 7.29
C LEU A 120 -12.04 20.72 7.18
N GLY A 121 -11.78 19.83 8.13
CA GLY A 121 -12.34 18.48 8.13
C GLY A 121 -11.98 17.68 6.87
N ILE A 122 -10.73 17.77 6.40
CA ILE A 122 -10.27 17.05 5.21
C ILE A 122 -9.86 15.62 5.61
N PRO A 123 -10.52 14.58 5.06
CA PRO A 123 -10.13 13.20 5.38
C PRO A 123 -8.73 12.86 4.86
N ALA A 124 -7.98 12.03 5.59
CA ALA A 124 -6.72 11.46 5.14
C ALA A 124 -6.93 10.19 4.30
N PHE A 125 -6.07 9.92 3.30
CA PHE A 125 -5.96 8.58 2.76
C PHE A 125 -5.33 7.68 3.81
N THR A 126 -6.01 6.60 4.17
CA THR A 126 -5.46 5.52 4.98
C THR A 126 -4.78 4.52 4.04
N VAL A 127 -3.47 4.34 4.20
CA VAL A 127 -2.59 3.68 3.23
C VAL A 127 -2.05 2.38 3.78
N ALA A 128 -1.99 1.33 2.96
CA ALA A 128 -1.41 0.03 3.33
C ALA A 128 -0.48 -0.53 2.26
N GLU A 129 0.59 -1.19 2.68
CA GLU A 129 1.36 -2.08 1.82
C GLU A 129 0.57 -3.35 1.54
N SER A 130 0.56 -3.79 0.28
CA SER A 130 -0.25 -4.94 -0.11
C SER A 130 0.16 -5.55 -1.44
N LEU A 131 1.40 -5.94 -1.59
CA LEU A 131 1.90 -6.51 -2.85
C LEU A 131 1.29 -7.87 -3.19
N HIS A 132 1.08 -8.71 -2.17
CA HIS A 132 0.50 -10.06 -2.34
C HIS A 132 -0.46 -10.42 -1.20
N GLY A 133 -1.33 -9.51 -0.86
CA GLY A 133 -2.20 -9.48 0.31
C GLY A 133 -1.83 -8.32 1.22
N SER A 134 -2.71 -7.91 2.11
CA SER A 134 -2.41 -6.82 3.04
C SER A 134 -1.29 -7.23 4.00
N ALA A 135 -0.32 -6.33 4.21
CA ALA A 135 0.80 -6.55 5.12
C ALA A 135 0.43 -6.42 6.61
N HIS A 136 -0.85 -6.39 6.96
CA HIS A 136 -1.32 -6.36 8.35
C HIS A 136 -1.64 -7.77 8.86
N GLU A 137 -1.31 -8.02 10.12
CA GLU A 137 -1.54 -9.30 10.78
C GLU A 137 -3.00 -9.77 10.66
N GLY A 138 -3.17 -11.05 10.35
CA GLY A 138 -4.48 -11.67 10.16
C GLY A 138 -5.04 -11.58 8.75
N SER A 139 -4.36 -10.93 7.81
CA SER A 139 -4.73 -10.92 6.39
C SER A 139 -4.32 -12.20 5.67
N THR A 140 -4.93 -12.44 4.52
CA THR A 140 -4.50 -13.54 3.65
C THR A 140 -3.19 -13.20 2.96
N ILE A 141 -2.19 -14.07 3.10
CA ILE A 141 -0.94 -14.03 2.34
C ILE A 141 -1.14 -14.84 1.06
N PHE A 142 -0.99 -14.21 -0.09
CA PHE A 142 -1.02 -14.86 -1.39
C PHE A 142 0.40 -15.14 -1.89
N PRO A 143 0.59 -16.03 -2.90
CA PRO A 143 1.86 -16.13 -3.60
C PRO A 143 2.32 -14.77 -4.15
N GLN A 144 3.63 -14.56 -4.18
CA GLN A 144 4.27 -13.35 -4.68
C GLN A 144 3.90 -13.06 -6.14
N ASN A 145 4.09 -11.82 -6.59
CA ASN A 145 3.74 -11.42 -7.96
C ASN A 145 4.48 -12.22 -9.03
N ILE A 146 5.73 -12.59 -8.78
CA ILE A 146 6.49 -13.43 -9.72
C ILE A 146 5.84 -14.81 -9.93
N ALA A 147 5.29 -15.39 -8.86
CA ALA A 147 4.53 -16.63 -8.94
C ALA A 147 3.20 -16.40 -9.69
N LEU A 148 2.49 -15.31 -9.36
CA LEU A 148 1.25 -14.96 -10.07
C LEU A 148 1.49 -14.71 -11.56
N GLY A 149 2.58 -14.03 -11.94
CA GLY A 149 2.99 -13.84 -13.33
C GLY A 149 3.24 -15.16 -14.07
N SER A 150 3.81 -16.17 -13.36
CA SER A 150 4.09 -17.50 -13.91
C SER A 150 2.83 -18.29 -14.27
N THR A 151 1.65 -17.92 -13.77
CA THR A 151 0.37 -18.53 -14.12
C THR A 151 -0.08 -18.18 -15.54
N PHE A 152 0.38 -17.09 -16.12
CA PHE A 152 -0.15 -16.49 -17.36
C PHE A 152 -1.67 -16.27 -17.34
N ASN A 153 -2.26 -16.16 -16.14
CA ASN A 153 -3.71 -16.03 -15.91
C ASN A 153 -4.03 -14.71 -15.19
N PRO A 154 -4.17 -13.59 -15.90
CA PRO A 154 -4.43 -12.29 -15.29
C PRO A 154 -5.78 -12.20 -14.56
N ALA A 155 -6.72 -13.11 -14.81
CA ALA A 155 -7.97 -13.16 -14.05
C ALA A 155 -7.74 -13.48 -12.57
N LEU A 156 -6.65 -14.17 -12.23
CA LEU A 156 -6.27 -14.43 -10.84
C LEU A 156 -5.82 -13.15 -10.14
N ALA A 157 -5.14 -12.24 -10.85
CA ALA A 157 -4.75 -10.93 -10.30
C ALA A 157 -5.98 -10.08 -9.93
N TYR A 158 -7.00 -10.05 -10.80
CA TYR A 158 -8.27 -9.38 -10.49
C TYR A 158 -8.93 -9.96 -9.23
N ARG A 159 -9.05 -11.29 -9.17
CA ARG A 159 -9.67 -11.98 -8.03
C ARG A 159 -8.88 -11.75 -6.73
N ARG A 160 -7.53 -11.81 -6.81
CA ARG A 160 -6.65 -11.52 -5.67
C ARG A 160 -6.87 -10.10 -5.16
N ALA A 161 -6.91 -9.12 -6.04
CA ALA A 161 -7.15 -7.72 -5.66
C ALA A 161 -8.51 -7.54 -4.98
N CYS A 162 -9.58 -8.18 -5.46
CA CYS A 162 -10.89 -8.15 -4.81
C CYS A 162 -10.84 -8.76 -3.39
N MET A 163 -10.17 -9.91 -3.22
CA MET A 163 -10.06 -10.54 -1.90
C MET A 163 -9.17 -9.73 -0.94
N THR A 164 -8.09 -9.14 -1.46
CA THR A 164 -7.23 -8.24 -0.68
C THR A 164 -7.98 -6.97 -0.29
N ALA A 165 -8.84 -6.44 -1.16
CA ALA A 165 -9.67 -5.29 -0.83
C ALA A 165 -10.65 -5.58 0.32
N ASP A 166 -11.17 -6.80 0.44
CA ASP A 166 -11.98 -7.21 1.59
C ASP A 166 -11.19 -7.11 2.90
N ASP A 167 -9.93 -7.59 2.92
CA ASP A 167 -9.05 -7.47 4.08
C ASP A 167 -8.73 -6.00 4.38
N LEU A 168 -8.43 -5.18 3.36
CA LEU A 168 -8.14 -3.75 3.50
C LEU A 168 -9.34 -2.96 4.06
N HIS A 169 -10.55 -3.24 3.60
CA HIS A 169 -11.77 -2.62 4.16
C HIS A 169 -12.00 -3.02 5.62
N ALA A 170 -11.74 -4.29 5.96
CA ALA A 170 -11.82 -4.74 7.34
C ALA A 170 -10.82 -4.00 8.26
N GLN A 171 -9.71 -3.50 7.71
CA GLN A 171 -8.68 -2.73 8.40
C GLN A 171 -8.91 -1.21 8.35
N GLY A 172 -9.90 -0.73 7.60
CA GLY A 172 -10.17 0.70 7.43
C GLY A 172 -9.23 1.40 6.44
N MET A 173 -8.59 0.65 5.53
CA MET A 173 -7.71 1.19 4.51
C MET A 173 -8.50 1.64 3.28
N ARG A 174 -8.05 2.75 2.66
CA ARG A 174 -8.68 3.35 1.47
C ARG A 174 -7.75 3.40 0.27
N GLN A 175 -6.46 3.22 0.49
CA GLN A 175 -5.45 3.22 -0.56
C GLN A 175 -4.45 2.09 -0.34
N VAL A 176 -4.00 1.48 -1.43
CA VAL A 176 -3.01 0.42 -1.43
C VAL A 176 -1.77 0.85 -2.22
N LEU A 177 -0.57 0.55 -1.68
CA LEU A 177 0.72 0.77 -2.35
C LEU A 177 1.04 -0.42 -3.27
N ALA A 178 0.13 -0.68 -4.20
CA ALA A 178 0.18 -1.77 -5.17
C ALA A 178 -0.64 -1.41 -6.42
N PRO A 179 -0.38 -2.10 -7.57
CA PRO A 179 0.58 -3.16 -7.81
C PRO A 179 2.02 -2.65 -8.04
N CYS A 180 3.01 -3.52 -7.76
CA CYS A 180 4.37 -3.34 -8.26
C CYS A 180 4.44 -3.87 -9.70
N ILE A 181 4.72 -2.98 -10.65
CA ILE A 181 4.71 -3.27 -12.09
C ILE A 181 6.06 -3.00 -12.76
N ASP A 182 7.12 -3.04 -11.94
CA ASP A 182 8.48 -2.98 -12.43
C ASP A 182 8.76 -4.14 -13.38
N VAL A 183 9.53 -3.89 -14.45
CA VAL A 183 9.97 -4.93 -15.38
C VAL A 183 11.37 -5.37 -14.98
N VAL A 184 11.52 -6.63 -14.58
CA VAL A 184 12.80 -7.19 -14.14
C VAL A 184 13.69 -7.50 -15.34
N ARG A 185 14.93 -6.98 -15.31
CA ARG A 185 15.95 -7.26 -16.32
C ARG A 185 17.27 -7.73 -15.71
N ASP A 186 17.48 -7.53 -14.41
CA ASP A 186 18.61 -8.05 -13.65
C ASP A 186 18.13 -8.95 -12.52
N LEU A 187 18.32 -10.25 -12.63
CA LEU A 187 17.88 -11.24 -11.63
C LEU A 187 18.66 -11.18 -10.30
N ARG A 188 19.75 -10.39 -10.22
CA ARG A 188 20.46 -10.11 -8.97
C ARG A 188 19.77 -9.06 -8.12
N TRP A 189 18.79 -8.33 -8.69
CA TRP A 189 18.00 -7.33 -7.97
C TRP A 189 17.14 -8.01 -6.90
N GLY A 190 17.26 -7.56 -5.64
CA GLY A 190 16.62 -8.21 -4.49
C GLY A 190 15.08 -8.11 -4.45
N ARG A 191 14.45 -7.35 -5.38
CA ARG A 191 12.98 -7.13 -5.44
C ARG A 191 12.31 -7.84 -6.63
N VAL A 192 12.96 -8.86 -7.19
CA VAL A 192 12.43 -9.63 -8.34
C VAL A 192 11.06 -10.23 -8.03
N GLU A 193 10.84 -10.71 -6.82
CA GLU A 193 9.61 -11.36 -6.39
C GLU A 193 8.37 -10.44 -6.43
N GLU A 194 8.59 -9.11 -6.32
CA GLU A 194 7.50 -8.13 -6.32
C GLU A 194 6.90 -7.89 -7.72
N SER A 195 7.61 -8.28 -8.78
CA SER A 195 7.24 -8.05 -10.18
C SER A 195 6.54 -9.25 -10.80
N TYR A 196 5.75 -9.03 -11.86
CA TYR A 196 5.16 -10.11 -12.67
C TYR A 196 6.16 -10.75 -13.65
N GLY A 197 7.41 -10.26 -13.73
CA GLY A 197 8.47 -10.85 -14.55
C GLY A 197 9.20 -9.86 -15.46
N GLU A 198 9.74 -10.40 -16.54
CA GLU A 198 10.64 -9.69 -17.46
C GLU A 198 9.96 -9.13 -18.72
N ASP A 199 8.72 -9.54 -18.99
CA ASP A 199 7.96 -9.10 -20.15
C ASP A 199 7.08 -7.88 -19.84
N PRO A 200 7.32 -6.71 -20.47
CA PRO A 200 6.58 -5.50 -20.17
C PRO A 200 5.08 -5.57 -20.54
N TYR A 201 4.72 -6.37 -21.53
CA TYR A 201 3.32 -6.56 -21.91
C TYR A 201 2.60 -7.43 -20.88
N LEU A 202 3.21 -8.52 -20.46
CA LEU A 202 2.68 -9.38 -19.38
C LEU A 202 2.49 -8.58 -18.09
N CYS A 203 3.51 -7.83 -17.65
CA CYS A 203 3.41 -6.94 -16.49
C CYS A 203 2.24 -5.95 -16.64
N GLY A 204 2.06 -5.37 -17.82
CA GLY A 204 0.97 -4.44 -18.10
C GLY A 204 -0.42 -5.07 -18.02
N ILE A 205 -0.62 -6.29 -18.53
CA ILE A 205 -1.90 -7.01 -18.50
C ILE A 205 -2.26 -7.41 -17.06
N PHE A 206 -1.31 -7.96 -16.30
CA PHE A 206 -1.52 -8.28 -14.89
C PHE A 206 -1.84 -7.02 -14.08
N ALA A 207 -1.09 -5.94 -14.31
CA ALA A 207 -1.35 -4.65 -13.67
C ALA A 207 -2.76 -4.12 -13.97
N GLN A 208 -3.21 -4.14 -15.22
CA GLN A 208 -4.58 -3.72 -15.57
C GLN A 208 -5.63 -4.55 -14.84
N SER A 209 -5.42 -5.85 -14.76
CA SER A 209 -6.34 -6.78 -14.12
C SER A 209 -6.42 -6.54 -12.61
N GLU A 210 -5.27 -6.40 -11.94
CA GLU A 210 -5.20 -6.14 -10.51
C GLU A 210 -5.77 -4.75 -10.14
N VAL A 211 -5.37 -3.72 -10.86
CA VAL A 211 -5.89 -2.36 -10.69
C VAL A 211 -7.40 -2.33 -10.83
N LYS A 212 -7.94 -3.03 -11.84
CA LYS A 212 -9.39 -3.13 -12.01
C LYS A 212 -10.06 -3.78 -10.80
N GLY A 213 -9.48 -4.82 -10.23
CA GLY A 213 -9.99 -5.48 -9.03
C GLY A 213 -10.06 -4.54 -7.82
N TYR A 214 -9.01 -3.75 -7.58
CA TYR A 214 -9.02 -2.74 -6.52
C TYR A 214 -10.05 -1.63 -6.76
N LEU A 215 -10.12 -1.09 -7.98
CA LEU A 215 -11.08 -0.03 -8.31
C LEU A 215 -12.53 -0.51 -8.18
N ASP A 216 -12.86 -1.68 -8.71
CA ASP A 216 -14.20 -2.27 -8.60
C ASP A 216 -14.61 -2.54 -7.14
N SER A 217 -13.61 -2.73 -6.27
CA SER A 217 -13.79 -2.95 -4.84
C SER A 217 -13.70 -1.68 -3.99
N GLY A 218 -13.56 -0.49 -4.59
CA GLY A 218 -13.54 0.80 -3.88
C GLY A 218 -12.24 1.12 -3.14
N ILE A 219 -11.14 0.47 -3.49
CA ILE A 219 -9.78 0.76 -3.03
C ILE A 219 -9.02 1.55 -4.10
N SER A 220 -8.31 2.60 -3.70
CA SER A 220 -7.45 3.39 -4.60
C SER A 220 -6.09 2.71 -4.78
N PRO A 221 -5.73 2.20 -5.97
CA PRO A 221 -4.41 1.64 -6.21
C PRO A 221 -3.37 2.72 -6.46
N MET A 222 -2.10 2.42 -6.13
CA MET A 222 -0.93 3.24 -6.44
C MET A 222 0.08 2.41 -7.22
N LEU A 223 0.29 2.76 -8.50
CA LEU A 223 1.25 2.04 -9.34
C LEU A 223 2.68 2.32 -8.90
N LYS A 224 3.48 1.29 -8.71
CA LYS A 224 4.87 1.42 -8.31
C LYS A 224 5.81 0.50 -9.09
N HIS A 225 7.06 0.89 -9.31
CA HIS A 225 7.65 2.20 -9.03
C HIS A 225 7.88 2.93 -10.36
N TYR A 226 7.34 4.12 -10.52
CA TYR A 226 7.35 4.83 -11.80
C TYR A 226 8.75 5.35 -12.17
N GLY A 227 9.34 4.69 -13.14
CA GLY A 227 10.69 4.92 -13.67
C GLY A 227 11.35 3.59 -14.03
N PRO A 228 12.54 3.59 -14.63
CA PRO A 228 13.31 2.36 -14.82
C PRO A 228 13.89 1.93 -13.45
N HIS A 229 13.49 0.74 -12.95
CA HIS A 229 13.86 0.26 -11.62
C HIS A 229 14.41 -1.17 -11.62
N GLY A 230 13.79 -2.10 -12.33
CA GLY A 230 14.10 -3.53 -12.28
C GLY A 230 15.39 -3.97 -13.01
N ASN A 231 16.31 -3.05 -13.28
CA ASN A 231 17.61 -3.31 -13.90
C ASN A 231 18.73 -2.40 -13.33
N PRO A 232 18.86 -2.30 -12.01
CA PRO A 232 19.87 -1.43 -11.43
C PRO A 232 21.28 -1.98 -11.64
N LEU A 233 22.25 -1.11 -11.79
CA LEU A 233 23.65 -1.49 -11.97
C LEU A 233 24.12 -2.43 -10.85
N GLY A 234 24.64 -3.60 -11.25
CA GLY A 234 25.13 -4.62 -10.33
C GLY A 234 24.03 -5.31 -9.51
N GLY A 235 22.75 -5.12 -9.83
CA GLY A 235 21.63 -5.64 -9.05
C GLY A 235 21.38 -4.89 -7.74
N LEU A 236 22.06 -3.75 -7.51
CA LEU A 236 21.95 -2.99 -6.27
C LEU A 236 20.71 -2.08 -6.30
N ASN A 237 19.76 -2.26 -5.39
CA ASN A 237 18.43 -1.65 -5.40
C ASN A 237 18.41 -0.13 -5.63
N LEU A 238 19.36 0.62 -5.10
CA LEU A 238 19.42 2.08 -5.22
C LEU A 238 20.28 2.56 -6.41
N ALA A 239 20.98 1.64 -7.11
CA ALA A 239 21.88 2.02 -8.18
C ALA A 239 21.13 2.54 -9.42
N SER A 240 21.84 3.30 -10.27
CA SER A 240 21.28 3.82 -11.52
C SER A 240 20.85 2.67 -12.45
N VAL A 241 19.78 2.90 -13.21
CA VAL A 241 19.47 2.14 -14.42
C VAL A 241 19.93 2.94 -15.61
N ASP A 242 20.92 2.42 -16.32
CA ASP A 242 21.45 3.08 -17.52
C ASP A 242 20.82 2.42 -18.75
N CYS A 243 19.94 3.14 -19.44
CA CYS A 243 19.27 2.65 -20.64
C CYS A 243 18.94 3.78 -21.63
N GLY A 244 18.80 3.42 -22.90
CA GLY A 244 18.38 4.35 -23.93
C GLY A 244 16.88 4.68 -23.88
N LEU A 245 16.46 5.69 -24.66
CA LEU A 245 15.05 6.10 -24.75
C LEU A 245 14.12 4.97 -25.23
N TYR A 246 14.60 4.09 -26.11
CA TYR A 246 13.81 2.96 -26.58
C TYR A 246 13.43 2.04 -25.42
N ASP A 247 14.42 1.61 -24.64
CA ASP A 247 14.17 0.71 -23.50
C ASP A 247 13.35 1.42 -22.41
N LEU A 248 13.62 2.71 -22.17
CA LEU A 248 12.80 3.47 -21.24
C LEU A 248 11.31 3.38 -21.58
N HIS A 249 10.94 3.65 -22.83
CA HIS A 249 9.54 3.68 -23.25
C HIS A 249 8.95 2.31 -23.57
N ALA A 250 9.71 1.41 -24.23
CA ALA A 250 9.21 0.13 -24.68
C ALA A 250 9.23 -0.95 -23.59
N VAL A 251 10.06 -0.78 -22.56
CA VAL A 251 10.23 -1.74 -21.47
C VAL A 251 9.72 -1.16 -20.16
N TYR A 252 10.45 -0.21 -19.57
CA TYR A 252 10.21 0.18 -18.17
C TYR A 252 8.93 0.99 -17.95
N LEU A 253 8.60 1.89 -18.86
CA LEU A 253 7.40 2.72 -18.75
C LEU A 253 6.16 2.08 -19.41
N LYS A 254 6.32 1.01 -20.17
CA LYS A 254 5.23 0.39 -20.92
C LYS A 254 4.09 -0.11 -20.05
N PRO A 255 4.31 -0.82 -18.92
CA PRO A 255 3.22 -1.28 -18.06
C PRO A 255 2.41 -0.10 -17.47
N PHE A 256 3.08 0.98 -17.07
CA PHE A 256 2.42 2.20 -16.57
C PHE A 256 1.55 2.86 -17.63
N GLU A 257 2.07 3.03 -18.85
CA GLU A 257 1.31 3.58 -19.97
C GLU A 257 0.05 2.76 -20.26
N MET A 258 0.17 1.42 -20.25
CA MET A 258 -0.96 0.52 -20.49
C MET A 258 -2.07 0.70 -19.45
N VAL A 259 -1.73 0.83 -18.18
CA VAL A 259 -2.72 1.05 -17.12
C VAL A 259 -3.32 2.45 -17.20
N LEU A 260 -2.48 3.50 -17.22
CA LEU A 260 -2.91 4.89 -17.10
C LEU A 260 -3.73 5.40 -18.29
N ARG A 261 -3.60 4.76 -19.47
CA ARG A 261 -4.44 5.09 -20.63
C ARG A 261 -5.85 4.50 -20.58
N HIS A 262 -6.08 3.49 -19.73
CA HIS A 262 -7.32 2.71 -19.77
C HIS A 262 -8.11 2.72 -18.45
N LEU A 263 -7.45 3.03 -17.34
CA LEU A 263 -8.07 2.96 -16.01
C LEU A 263 -7.90 4.28 -15.24
N PRO A 264 -8.90 4.68 -14.44
CA PRO A 264 -8.89 5.92 -13.67
C PRO A 264 -8.04 5.78 -12.39
N VAL A 265 -6.72 5.69 -12.56
CA VAL A 265 -5.76 5.67 -11.44
C VAL A 265 -5.36 7.09 -11.09
N TYR A 266 -5.31 7.40 -9.81
CA TYR A 266 -4.98 8.72 -9.29
C TYR A 266 -3.65 8.78 -8.54
N ALA A 267 -2.94 7.67 -8.39
CA ALA A 267 -1.69 7.61 -7.64
C ALA A 267 -0.61 6.81 -8.37
N VAL A 268 0.59 7.36 -8.39
CA VAL A 268 1.81 6.73 -8.92
C VAL A 268 2.93 7.01 -7.93
N MET A 269 3.73 6.00 -7.58
CA MET A 269 4.90 6.14 -6.71
C MET A 269 6.17 6.25 -7.55
N SER A 270 7.03 7.24 -7.26
CA SER A 270 8.36 7.35 -7.87
C SER A 270 9.30 6.26 -7.33
N THR A 271 10.48 6.12 -7.95
CA THR A 271 11.48 5.14 -7.52
C THR A 271 12.58 5.77 -6.68
N TYR A 272 13.34 4.94 -5.94
CA TYR A 272 14.55 5.36 -5.22
C TYR A 272 15.71 5.74 -6.12
N ASN A 273 15.89 4.98 -7.21
CA ASN A 273 17.08 5.01 -8.04
C ASN A 273 17.09 6.17 -9.04
N SER A 274 18.11 6.20 -9.87
CA SER A 274 18.26 7.18 -10.95
C SER A 274 18.19 6.51 -12.34
N TRP A 275 17.76 7.26 -13.33
CA TRP A 275 17.92 6.92 -14.74
C TRP A 275 19.04 7.74 -15.36
N ASN A 276 20.06 7.06 -15.89
CA ASN A 276 21.26 7.71 -16.45
C ASN A 276 21.84 8.76 -15.50
N ARG A 277 21.89 8.43 -14.19
CA ARG A 277 22.42 9.27 -13.09
C ARG A 277 21.54 10.48 -12.71
N ILE A 278 20.35 10.63 -13.29
CA ILE A 278 19.37 11.63 -12.85
C ILE A 278 18.39 10.94 -11.91
N PRO A 279 18.27 11.35 -10.63
CA PRO A 279 17.32 10.75 -9.70
C PRO A 279 15.89 10.79 -10.24
N ASN A 280 15.20 9.65 -10.25
CA ASN A 280 13.84 9.58 -10.78
C ASN A 280 12.87 10.48 -10.02
N SER A 281 13.05 10.60 -8.70
CA SER A 281 12.25 11.49 -7.83
C SER A 281 12.48 13.00 -8.08
N ALA A 282 13.50 13.38 -8.85
CA ALA A 282 13.77 14.75 -9.27
C ALA A 282 13.80 14.92 -10.81
N SER A 283 13.33 13.92 -11.55
CA SER A 283 13.34 13.94 -13.01
C SER A 283 12.08 14.60 -13.58
N ARG A 284 12.19 15.88 -13.95
CA ARG A 284 11.12 16.59 -14.66
C ARG A 284 10.67 15.83 -15.91
N TYR A 285 11.64 15.27 -16.65
CA TYR A 285 11.34 14.50 -17.86
C TYR A 285 10.39 13.33 -17.61
N LEU A 286 10.63 12.54 -16.55
CA LEU A 286 9.75 11.42 -16.19
C LEU A 286 8.41 11.93 -15.61
N LEU A 287 8.49 12.76 -14.56
CA LEU A 287 7.35 13.09 -13.72
C LEU A 287 6.41 14.14 -14.34
N THR A 288 6.92 14.98 -15.24
CA THR A 288 6.13 16.02 -15.90
C THR A 288 6.00 15.76 -17.39
N ASP A 289 7.11 15.77 -18.15
CA ASP A 289 7.05 15.80 -19.62
C ASP A 289 6.42 14.50 -20.19
N ILE A 290 6.75 13.30 -19.61
CA ILE A 290 6.13 12.03 -20.02
C ILE A 290 4.81 11.81 -19.33
N LEU A 291 4.81 11.73 -17.99
CA LEU A 291 3.65 11.29 -17.22
C LEU A 291 2.44 12.22 -17.41
N ARG A 292 2.67 13.53 -17.37
CA ARG A 292 1.60 14.52 -17.38
C ARG A 292 1.34 15.10 -18.77
N ASP A 293 2.38 15.63 -19.41
CA ASP A 293 2.20 16.35 -20.67
C ASP A 293 1.90 15.39 -21.82
N ARG A 294 2.61 14.24 -21.87
CA ARG A 294 2.42 13.27 -22.95
C ARG A 294 1.29 12.27 -22.68
N TRP A 295 1.16 11.76 -21.44
CA TRP A 295 0.14 10.76 -21.12
C TRP A 295 -1.12 11.34 -20.51
N GLY A 296 -1.08 12.60 -20.05
CA GLY A 296 -2.25 13.31 -19.52
C GLY A 296 -2.65 12.86 -18.11
N PHE A 297 -1.75 12.26 -17.34
CA PHE A 297 -2.02 11.82 -15.97
C PHE A 297 -2.48 12.99 -15.08
N LYS A 298 -3.63 12.85 -14.43
CA LYS A 298 -4.28 13.89 -13.63
C LYS A 298 -4.12 13.70 -12.11
N GLY A 299 -3.64 12.53 -11.70
CA GLY A 299 -3.43 12.20 -10.31
C GLY A 299 -2.14 12.79 -9.73
N TYR A 300 -1.74 12.33 -8.56
CA TYR A 300 -0.53 12.76 -7.87
C TYR A 300 0.59 11.73 -7.96
N VAL A 301 1.82 12.22 -7.86
CA VAL A 301 3.02 11.39 -7.69
C VAL A 301 3.41 11.40 -6.21
N TYR A 302 3.54 10.22 -5.66
CA TYR A 302 3.95 9.94 -4.29
C TYR A 302 5.43 9.54 -4.29
N SER A 303 6.24 9.99 -3.33
CA SER A 303 7.61 9.52 -3.20
C SER A 303 7.64 8.09 -2.67
N ASP A 304 8.63 7.31 -3.03
CA ASP A 304 8.99 6.16 -2.24
C ASP A 304 9.55 6.60 -0.88
N TRP A 305 9.66 5.67 0.10
CA TRP A 305 10.07 5.94 1.48
C TRP A 305 11.43 6.64 1.55
N GLY A 306 11.45 7.91 1.98
CA GLY A 306 12.68 8.68 2.09
C GLY A 306 13.30 9.12 0.76
N ALA A 307 12.69 8.85 -0.39
CA ALA A 307 13.29 9.12 -1.69
C ALA A 307 13.60 10.60 -1.96
N ILE A 308 12.87 11.53 -1.35
CA ILE A 308 13.19 12.97 -1.45
C ILE A 308 14.46 13.29 -0.64
N GLU A 309 14.59 12.77 0.57
CA GLU A 309 15.80 12.98 1.38
C GLU A 309 17.03 12.33 0.75
N MET A 310 16.84 11.25 -0.02
CA MET A 310 17.92 10.62 -0.76
C MET A 310 18.54 11.52 -1.85
N LEU A 311 17.89 12.59 -2.29
CA LEU A 311 18.50 13.58 -3.17
C LEU A 311 19.69 14.26 -2.49
N GLU A 312 19.65 14.45 -1.19
CA GLU A 312 20.77 14.94 -0.35
C GLU A 312 21.69 13.80 0.06
N THR A 313 21.14 12.75 0.69
CA THR A 313 21.92 11.77 1.46
C THR A 313 22.55 10.67 0.62
N PHE A 314 22.00 10.36 -0.56
CA PHE A 314 22.45 9.27 -1.42
C PHE A 314 22.86 9.74 -2.82
N HIS A 315 22.00 10.50 -3.51
CA HIS A 315 22.27 10.97 -4.87
C HIS A 315 23.21 12.19 -4.91
N HIS A 316 23.29 12.94 -3.79
CA HIS A 316 24.12 14.14 -3.64
C HIS A 316 23.85 15.21 -4.72
N THR A 317 22.59 15.30 -5.18
CA THR A 317 22.13 16.34 -6.11
C THR A 317 21.59 17.57 -5.41
N ALA A 318 21.25 17.46 -4.13
CA ALA A 318 20.84 18.53 -3.25
C ALA A 318 21.86 18.71 -2.10
N ALA A 319 22.12 19.94 -1.68
CA ALA A 319 23.03 20.24 -0.57
C ALA A 319 22.36 20.13 0.81
N ASN A 320 21.02 20.13 0.85
CA ASN A 320 20.22 20.09 2.08
C ASN A 320 18.74 19.74 1.76
N LYS A 321 17.96 19.49 2.81
CA LYS A 321 16.53 19.16 2.69
C LYS A 321 15.71 20.20 1.92
N ALA A 322 16.03 21.48 2.05
CA ALA A 322 15.32 22.55 1.34
C ALA A 322 15.53 22.48 -0.19
N GLU A 323 16.76 22.22 -0.62
CA GLU A 323 17.06 22.01 -2.04
C GLU A 323 16.43 20.71 -2.56
N ALA A 324 16.45 19.63 -1.77
CA ALA A 324 15.79 18.38 -2.10
C ALA A 324 14.28 18.58 -2.32
N ALA A 325 13.62 19.34 -1.41
CA ALA A 325 12.21 19.68 -1.55
C ALA A 325 11.92 20.47 -2.83
N ILE A 326 12.76 21.47 -3.18
CA ILE A 326 12.62 22.24 -4.42
C ILE A 326 12.77 21.33 -5.64
N GLN A 327 13.83 20.51 -5.69
CA GLN A 327 14.09 19.62 -6.83
C GLN A 327 12.92 18.65 -7.06
N ALA A 328 12.46 17.98 -6.02
CA ALA A 328 11.36 17.02 -6.11
C ALA A 328 10.04 17.69 -6.53
N LEU A 329 9.62 18.73 -5.82
CA LEU A 329 8.33 19.40 -6.07
C LEU A 329 8.28 20.04 -7.46
N THR A 330 9.35 20.71 -7.90
CA THR A 330 9.39 21.37 -9.22
C THR A 330 9.51 20.37 -10.36
N ALA A 331 10.06 19.18 -10.12
CA ALA A 331 10.03 18.08 -11.09
C ALA A 331 8.64 17.46 -11.27
N GLY A 332 7.73 17.63 -10.30
CA GLY A 332 6.36 17.11 -10.37
C GLY A 332 6.05 16.00 -9.37
N LEU A 333 6.89 15.78 -8.36
CA LEU A 333 6.63 14.90 -7.23
C LEU A 333 5.77 15.64 -6.21
N ASP A 334 4.54 15.18 -6.01
CA ASP A 334 3.51 15.91 -5.28
C ASP A 334 3.52 15.61 -3.78
N VAL A 335 3.75 14.37 -3.36
CA VAL A 335 3.58 13.91 -1.97
C VAL A 335 4.87 13.34 -1.42
N GLU A 336 5.23 13.81 -0.24
CA GLU A 336 6.37 13.32 0.53
C GLU A 336 5.99 12.16 1.43
N ALA A 337 6.76 11.05 1.37
CA ALA A 337 6.67 9.92 2.28
C ALA A 337 8.03 9.67 2.97
N SER A 338 8.00 9.57 4.30
CA SER A 338 9.15 9.22 5.13
C SER A 338 10.40 10.09 4.95
N SER A 339 10.20 11.36 4.63
CA SER A 339 11.24 12.39 4.60
C SER A 339 10.76 13.59 5.40
N GLU A 340 11.68 14.49 5.78
CA GLU A 340 11.37 15.76 6.45
C GLU A 340 11.87 16.94 5.59
N CYS A 341 11.57 16.88 4.28
CA CYS A 341 11.97 17.92 3.32
C CYS A 341 10.84 18.91 3.04
N TYR A 342 9.60 18.45 2.91
CA TYR A 342 8.46 19.33 2.59
C TYR A 342 8.04 20.29 3.71
N PRO A 343 8.35 20.09 5.01
CA PRO A 343 8.23 21.16 6.00
C PRO A 343 9.00 22.44 5.64
N GLU A 344 10.13 22.34 4.92
CA GLU A 344 10.90 23.48 4.45
C GLU A 344 10.15 24.36 3.42
N LEU A 345 9.16 23.81 2.72
CA LEU A 345 8.39 24.52 1.69
C LEU A 345 7.73 25.80 2.24
N PHE A 346 7.28 25.79 3.50
CA PHE A 346 6.72 26.99 4.13
C PHE A 346 7.70 28.15 4.17
N ARG A 347 8.92 27.88 4.67
CA ARG A 347 9.98 28.86 4.75
C ARG A 347 10.42 29.34 3.36
N LEU A 348 10.58 28.40 2.41
CA LEU A 348 10.99 28.70 1.03
C LEU A 348 10.02 29.65 0.31
N VAL A 349 8.72 29.47 0.49
CA VAL A 349 7.70 30.37 -0.06
C VAL A 349 7.75 31.73 0.61
N LYS A 350 7.89 31.78 1.96
CA LYS A 350 7.98 33.04 2.70
C LYS A 350 9.22 33.85 2.32
N GLU A 351 10.34 33.21 2.01
CA GLU A 351 11.57 33.84 1.56
C GLU A 351 11.58 34.17 0.06
N GLY A 352 10.51 33.82 -0.69
CA GLY A 352 10.42 34.03 -2.13
C GLY A 352 11.36 33.13 -2.95
N LYS A 353 11.85 32.04 -2.38
CA LYS A 353 12.73 31.05 -3.04
C LYS A 353 11.98 29.98 -3.81
N LEU A 354 10.68 29.81 -3.52
CA LEU A 354 9.80 28.89 -4.21
C LEU A 354 8.47 29.58 -4.53
N ASP A 355 8.01 29.43 -5.78
CA ASP A 355 6.66 29.90 -6.15
C ASP A 355 5.61 28.98 -5.54
N LYS A 356 4.67 29.57 -4.80
CA LYS A 356 3.55 28.89 -4.17
C LYS A 356 2.70 28.06 -5.14
N SER A 357 2.69 28.37 -6.40
CA SER A 357 1.92 27.67 -7.44
C SER A 357 2.28 26.19 -7.58
N TYR A 358 3.54 25.80 -7.27
CA TYR A 358 3.95 24.40 -7.23
C TYR A 358 3.22 23.63 -6.13
N ILE A 359 3.14 24.21 -4.93
CA ILE A 359 2.38 23.64 -3.81
C ILE A 359 0.89 23.57 -4.16
N ASP A 360 0.33 24.66 -4.68
CA ASP A 360 -1.08 24.73 -5.08
C ASP A 360 -1.42 23.64 -6.13
N THR A 361 -0.51 23.37 -7.05
CA THR A 361 -0.66 22.32 -8.07
C THR A 361 -0.65 20.93 -7.46
N ALA A 362 0.30 20.63 -6.57
CA ALA A 362 0.40 19.33 -5.90
C ALA A 362 -0.84 19.06 -5.03
N VAL A 363 -1.25 20.02 -4.21
CA VAL A 363 -2.44 19.92 -3.36
C VAL A 363 -3.72 19.73 -4.18
N ARG A 364 -3.88 20.46 -5.29
CA ARG A 364 -5.03 20.30 -6.19
C ARG A 364 -5.14 18.85 -6.69
N ARG A 365 -4.04 18.21 -7.05
CA ARG A 365 -4.00 16.81 -7.52
C ARG A 365 -4.43 15.85 -6.42
N VAL A 366 -3.90 16.03 -5.22
CA VAL A 366 -4.26 15.22 -4.05
C VAL A 366 -5.74 15.38 -3.69
N LEU A 367 -6.24 16.62 -3.62
CA LEU A 367 -7.65 16.86 -3.32
C LEU A 367 -8.57 16.30 -4.40
N THR A 368 -8.20 16.45 -5.69
CA THR A 368 -8.96 15.84 -6.79
C THR A 368 -9.06 14.33 -6.60
N ALA A 369 -7.94 13.65 -6.31
CA ALA A 369 -7.93 12.22 -6.04
C ALA A 369 -8.83 11.85 -4.84
N LYS A 370 -8.79 12.60 -3.74
CA LYS A 370 -9.65 12.36 -2.57
C LYS A 370 -11.14 12.43 -2.91
N PHE A 371 -11.54 13.42 -3.72
CA PHE A 371 -12.94 13.54 -4.14
C PHE A 371 -13.33 12.44 -5.13
N GLU A 372 -12.52 12.17 -6.15
CA GLU A 372 -12.80 11.16 -7.16
C GLU A 372 -12.85 9.73 -6.58
N CYS A 373 -12.02 9.44 -5.57
CA CYS A 373 -12.05 8.18 -4.81
C CYS A 373 -13.16 8.12 -3.76
N GLY A 374 -14.03 9.13 -3.67
CA GLY A 374 -15.17 9.17 -2.74
C GLY A 374 -14.79 9.25 -1.27
N LEU A 375 -13.58 9.72 -0.95
CA LEU A 375 -13.10 9.76 0.43
C LEU A 375 -13.88 10.75 1.30
N PHE A 376 -14.41 11.83 0.73
CA PHE A 376 -15.27 12.79 1.43
C PHE A 376 -16.66 12.24 1.72
N GLU A 377 -17.19 11.36 0.87
CA GLU A 377 -18.51 10.75 0.99
C GLU A 377 -18.54 9.49 1.84
N ASP A 378 -17.36 8.86 1.98
CA ASP A 378 -17.18 7.63 2.75
C ASP A 378 -15.76 7.58 3.36
N PRO A 379 -15.45 8.48 4.31
CA PRO A 379 -14.10 8.58 4.87
C PRO A 379 -13.67 7.34 5.66
N TYR A 380 -14.62 6.55 6.16
CA TYR A 380 -14.37 5.35 6.96
C TYR A 380 -14.39 4.04 6.15
N GLY A 381 -14.79 4.08 4.88
CA GLY A 381 -14.94 2.89 4.05
C GLY A 381 -16.14 1.99 4.43
N ASP A 382 -17.14 2.54 5.14
CA ASP A 382 -18.26 1.76 5.65
C ASP A 382 -19.20 1.24 4.53
N LYS A 383 -19.21 1.89 3.36
CA LYS A 383 -20.01 1.46 2.20
C LYS A 383 -19.50 0.17 1.53
N HIS A 384 -18.26 -0.16 1.75
CA HIS A 384 -17.59 -1.31 1.16
C HIS A 384 -17.23 -2.38 2.20
N ALA A 385 -17.83 -2.31 3.41
CA ALA A 385 -17.55 -3.27 4.46
C ALA A 385 -17.76 -4.70 3.98
N ALA A 386 -16.69 -5.50 4.03
CA ALA A 386 -16.67 -6.87 3.55
C ALA A 386 -17.68 -7.76 4.33
N SER A 387 -18.46 -8.54 3.63
CA SER A 387 -19.40 -9.47 4.23
C SER A 387 -18.74 -10.70 4.86
N GLY A 388 -17.45 -10.95 4.58
CA GLY A 388 -16.73 -12.18 4.95
C GLY A 388 -15.67 -12.03 6.05
N GLY A 389 -15.33 -10.80 6.45
CA GLY A 389 -14.18 -10.55 7.34
C GLY A 389 -12.82 -10.82 6.67
N MET A 390 -11.74 -10.63 7.43
CA MET A 390 -10.36 -10.94 6.98
C MET A 390 -10.13 -12.45 6.86
N HIS A 391 -9.16 -12.82 6.01
CA HIS A 391 -8.70 -14.20 5.83
C HIS A 391 -9.85 -15.21 5.57
N SER A 392 -10.72 -14.86 4.61
CA SER A 392 -11.88 -15.68 4.28
C SER A 392 -11.46 -17.02 3.66
N LEU A 393 -12.31 -18.06 3.79
CA LEU A 393 -12.08 -19.35 3.12
C LEU A 393 -11.93 -19.22 1.60
N ARG A 394 -12.57 -18.22 0.99
CA ARG A 394 -12.43 -17.91 -0.45
C ARG A 394 -11.04 -17.38 -0.78
N SER A 395 -10.49 -16.56 0.11
CA SER A 395 -9.12 -16.01 -0.05
C SER A 395 -8.09 -17.14 0.08
N VAL A 396 -8.25 -18.02 1.05
CA VAL A 396 -7.37 -19.20 1.24
C VAL A 396 -7.42 -20.13 0.02
N GLU A 397 -8.62 -20.42 -0.50
CA GLU A 397 -8.77 -21.25 -1.69
C GLU A 397 -8.16 -20.61 -2.93
N LEU A 398 -8.31 -19.27 -3.09
CA LEU A 398 -7.68 -18.55 -4.17
C LEU A 398 -6.15 -18.55 -4.06
N SER A 399 -5.61 -18.38 -2.83
CA SER A 399 -4.17 -18.47 -2.58
C SER A 399 -3.63 -19.84 -3.01
N ARG A 400 -4.33 -20.94 -2.64
CA ARG A 400 -4.00 -22.30 -3.09
C ARG A 400 -4.04 -22.44 -4.60
N GLN A 401 -5.12 -21.94 -5.26
CA GLN A 401 -5.24 -21.97 -6.72
C GLN A 401 -4.09 -21.25 -7.41
N ILE A 402 -3.71 -20.05 -6.93
CA ILE A 402 -2.57 -19.30 -7.48
C ILE A 402 -1.28 -20.11 -7.30
N ALA A 403 -1.04 -20.69 -6.14
CA ALA A 403 0.14 -21.50 -5.90
C ALA A 403 0.22 -22.70 -6.84
N GLU A 404 -0.88 -23.44 -7.03
CA GLU A 404 -0.94 -24.58 -7.94
C GLU A 404 -0.70 -24.18 -9.40
N GLU A 405 -1.34 -23.09 -9.88
CA GLU A 405 -1.18 -22.62 -11.26
C GLU A 405 0.20 -21.98 -11.51
N SER A 406 0.92 -21.55 -10.47
CA SER A 406 2.25 -20.96 -10.60
C SER A 406 3.39 -21.96 -10.78
N ILE A 407 3.13 -23.24 -10.52
CA ILE A 407 4.16 -24.29 -10.63
C ILE A 407 4.44 -24.61 -12.09
N VAL A 408 5.69 -24.43 -12.51
CA VAL A 408 6.14 -24.65 -13.90
C VAL A 408 6.90 -25.97 -13.98
N LEU A 409 6.41 -26.90 -14.82
CA LEU A 409 7.10 -28.16 -15.09
C LEU A 409 8.24 -27.93 -16.10
N LEU A 410 9.47 -27.84 -15.61
CA LEU A 410 10.65 -27.61 -16.45
C LEU A 410 11.17 -28.87 -17.14
N LYS A 411 11.00 -30.05 -16.50
CA LYS A 411 11.52 -31.32 -16.99
C LYS A 411 10.68 -32.49 -16.47
N ASN A 412 10.33 -33.46 -17.32
CA ASN A 412 9.64 -34.67 -16.95
C ASN A 412 10.10 -35.86 -17.80
N GLU A 413 11.36 -36.28 -17.58
CA GLU A 413 11.95 -37.45 -18.27
C GLU A 413 11.28 -38.74 -17.80
N ASN A 414 11.05 -39.65 -18.75
CA ASN A 414 10.41 -40.93 -18.50
C ASN A 414 9.01 -40.86 -17.87
N ASN A 415 8.33 -39.71 -17.98
CA ASN A 415 7.02 -39.48 -17.35
C ASN A 415 7.02 -39.76 -15.84
N LEU A 416 8.08 -39.30 -15.14
CA LEU A 416 8.22 -39.50 -13.70
C LEU A 416 7.07 -38.82 -12.93
N LEU A 417 6.64 -37.67 -13.40
CA LEU A 417 5.54 -36.92 -12.80
C LEU A 417 4.23 -37.08 -13.62
N PRO A 418 3.06 -37.17 -12.98
CA PRO A 418 2.85 -37.18 -11.54
C PRO A 418 3.35 -38.48 -10.87
N LEU A 419 3.79 -38.38 -9.60
CA LEU A 419 4.24 -39.54 -8.85
C LEU A 419 3.06 -40.49 -8.60
N ASP A 420 3.29 -41.80 -8.89
CA ASP A 420 2.27 -42.83 -8.63
C ASP A 420 2.36 -43.29 -7.15
N MET A 421 1.44 -42.79 -6.34
CA MET A 421 1.34 -43.08 -4.91
C MET A 421 1.24 -44.58 -4.58
N ASN A 422 0.80 -45.42 -5.53
CA ASN A 422 0.73 -46.87 -5.31
C ASN A 422 2.09 -47.58 -5.49
N LYS A 423 3.04 -46.92 -6.14
CA LYS A 423 4.38 -47.45 -6.39
C LYS A 423 5.43 -46.90 -5.44
N LEU A 424 5.13 -45.80 -4.75
CA LEU A 424 6.06 -45.15 -3.84
C LEU A 424 6.08 -45.84 -2.48
N THR A 425 7.27 -46.10 -1.98
CA THR A 425 7.51 -46.59 -0.61
C THR A 425 8.14 -45.54 0.29
N SER A 426 8.88 -44.61 -0.31
CA SER A 426 9.50 -43.48 0.42
C SER A 426 9.74 -42.29 -0.49
N ILE A 427 9.79 -41.10 0.12
CA ILE A 427 10.15 -39.83 -0.52
C ILE A 427 11.19 -39.13 0.35
N ALA A 428 12.24 -38.59 -0.28
CA ALA A 428 13.16 -37.66 0.38
C ALA A 428 12.76 -36.22 0.11
N VAL A 429 12.59 -35.42 1.18
CA VAL A 429 12.27 -33.98 1.14
C VAL A 429 13.47 -33.27 1.77
N LEU A 430 14.30 -32.64 0.95
CA LEU A 430 15.62 -32.16 1.35
C LEU A 430 15.74 -30.64 1.10
N GLY A 431 16.63 -30.02 1.85
CA GLY A 431 17.01 -28.64 1.68
C GLY A 431 16.53 -27.72 2.81
N PRO A 432 17.15 -26.55 2.93
CA PRO A 432 16.87 -25.61 4.01
C PRO A 432 15.43 -25.04 3.99
N ASN A 433 14.79 -25.01 2.82
CA ASN A 433 13.42 -24.54 2.66
C ASN A 433 12.37 -25.66 2.80
N ALA A 434 12.80 -26.93 2.95
CA ALA A 434 11.88 -28.06 2.97
C ALA A 434 10.85 -27.98 4.12
N ASP A 435 11.26 -27.46 5.29
CA ASP A 435 10.39 -27.29 6.46
C ASP A 435 10.35 -25.83 6.95
N GLN A 436 10.31 -24.89 5.99
CA GLN A 436 10.18 -23.48 6.25
C GLN A 436 9.13 -22.87 5.34
N VAL A 437 8.28 -21.98 5.89
CA VAL A 437 7.44 -21.11 5.06
C VAL A 437 8.30 -20.02 4.43
N GLN A 438 8.05 -19.72 3.16
CA GLN A 438 8.73 -18.66 2.41
C GLN A 438 7.68 -17.75 1.82
N PHE A 439 7.17 -16.82 2.63
CA PHE A 439 6.15 -15.85 2.18
C PHE A 439 6.74 -14.71 1.37
N GLY A 440 8.06 -14.47 1.45
CA GLY A 440 8.75 -13.35 0.81
C GLY A 440 8.62 -12.03 1.57
N ASP A 441 8.91 -10.93 0.90
CA ASP A 441 8.78 -9.58 1.47
C ASP A 441 7.34 -9.09 1.49
N TYR A 442 7.08 -7.99 2.21
CA TYR A 442 5.76 -7.37 2.39
C TYR A 442 4.70 -8.33 2.97
N THR A 443 5.12 -9.19 3.87
CA THR A 443 4.25 -10.10 4.63
C THR A 443 4.24 -9.76 6.11
N TRP A 444 3.10 -9.94 6.75
CA TRP A 444 2.98 -9.72 8.19
C TRP A 444 3.57 -10.86 9.04
N SER A 445 3.77 -12.06 8.47
CA SER A 445 4.35 -13.21 9.18
C SER A 445 5.52 -13.84 8.40
N ARG A 446 6.45 -14.40 9.19
CA ARG A 446 7.52 -15.29 8.73
C ARG A 446 7.55 -16.57 9.57
N ASP A 447 6.52 -16.81 10.36
CA ASP A 447 6.43 -17.94 11.29
C ASP A 447 5.77 -19.14 10.61
N ASN A 448 6.35 -20.33 10.75
CA ASN A 448 5.81 -21.58 10.22
C ASN A 448 4.40 -21.90 10.73
N LYS A 449 3.97 -21.34 11.88
CA LYS A 449 2.61 -21.52 12.41
C LYS A 449 1.53 -20.88 11.52
N ASP A 450 1.90 -19.88 10.72
CA ASP A 450 0.97 -19.11 9.89
C ASP A 450 0.87 -19.63 8.45
N GLY A 451 1.58 -20.74 8.13
CA GLY A 451 1.55 -21.37 6.82
C GLY A 451 1.81 -22.88 6.88
N ILE A 452 1.80 -23.50 5.71
CA ILE A 452 2.09 -24.94 5.55
C ILE A 452 3.42 -25.06 4.79
N THR A 453 4.40 -25.72 5.40
CA THR A 453 5.69 -25.97 4.75
C THR A 453 5.56 -27.06 3.67
N PRO A 454 6.47 -27.12 2.67
CA PRO A 454 6.51 -28.21 1.70
C PRO A 454 6.51 -29.60 2.36
N LEU A 455 7.32 -29.78 3.40
CA LEU A 455 7.39 -31.03 4.16
C LEU A 455 6.04 -31.39 4.82
N GLN A 456 5.39 -30.42 5.46
CA GLN A 456 4.08 -30.63 6.10
C GLN A 456 3.01 -30.96 5.05
N GLY A 457 2.98 -30.25 3.93
CA GLY A 457 2.04 -30.52 2.83
C GLY A 457 2.21 -31.91 2.24
N ILE A 458 3.46 -32.33 1.98
CA ILE A 458 3.76 -33.69 1.48
C ILE A 458 3.34 -34.74 2.52
N LYS A 459 3.71 -34.58 3.80
CA LYS A 459 3.29 -35.49 4.88
C LYS A 459 1.78 -35.64 4.98
N ALA A 460 1.06 -34.53 4.90
CA ALA A 460 -0.41 -34.53 4.95
C ALA A 460 -1.01 -35.30 3.77
N LEU A 461 -0.43 -35.17 2.57
CA LEU A 461 -0.90 -35.85 1.35
C LEU A 461 -0.63 -37.35 1.36
N VAL A 462 0.59 -37.78 1.76
CA VAL A 462 1.00 -39.20 1.67
C VAL A 462 0.56 -40.03 2.89
N GLY A 463 0.30 -39.38 4.03
CA GLY A 463 -0.03 -40.04 5.29
C GLY A 463 1.09 -40.96 5.78
N GLU A 464 0.71 -42.03 6.50
CA GLU A 464 1.67 -43.04 7.02
C GLU A 464 2.07 -44.11 5.99
N LYS A 465 1.49 -44.07 4.79
CA LYS A 465 1.70 -45.10 3.78
C LYS A 465 3.07 -45.02 3.11
N ILE A 466 3.64 -43.84 3.03
CA ILE A 466 4.92 -43.57 2.37
C ILE A 466 5.88 -42.96 3.40
N LYS A 467 7.03 -43.56 3.54
CA LYS A 467 8.07 -43.07 4.45
C LYS A 467 8.63 -41.75 3.95
N ILE A 468 8.63 -40.71 4.79
CA ILE A 468 9.29 -39.42 4.51
C ILE A 468 10.67 -39.43 5.18
N ASN A 469 11.72 -39.22 4.37
CA ASN A 469 13.06 -38.93 4.83
C ASN A 469 13.28 -37.40 4.64
N HIS A 470 13.72 -36.72 5.70
CA HIS A 470 13.96 -35.29 5.66
C HIS A 470 15.34 -34.96 6.19
N ALA A 471 16.03 -34.03 5.51
CA ALA A 471 17.28 -33.45 6.00
C ALA A 471 17.44 -32.03 5.46
N VAL A 472 17.95 -31.13 6.29
CA VAL A 472 18.20 -29.73 5.91
C VAL A 472 19.35 -29.58 4.92
N GLY A 473 20.39 -30.41 5.05
CA GLY A 473 21.55 -30.45 4.15
C GLY A 473 22.54 -29.30 4.36
N CYS A 474 22.11 -28.06 4.13
CA CYS A 474 22.97 -26.88 4.22
C CYS A 474 22.19 -25.66 4.75
N SER A 475 22.90 -24.60 5.10
CA SER A 475 22.29 -23.29 5.43
C SER A 475 22.08 -22.45 4.17
N MET A 476 21.02 -21.65 4.15
CA MET A 476 20.80 -20.61 3.10
C MET A 476 21.73 -19.40 3.27
N MET A 477 22.05 -19.04 4.52
CA MET A 477 22.70 -17.77 4.85
C MET A 477 24.16 -17.91 5.26
N SER A 478 24.67 -19.13 5.39
CA SER A 478 26.06 -19.41 5.80
C SER A 478 26.68 -20.48 4.92
N ARG A 479 28.00 -20.68 5.08
CA ARG A 479 28.73 -21.76 4.40
C ARG A 479 28.69 -23.12 5.15
N ASP A 480 27.70 -23.26 6.05
CA ASP A 480 27.53 -24.52 6.80
C ASP A 480 26.96 -25.60 5.89
N THR A 481 27.72 -26.68 5.76
CA THR A 481 27.43 -27.86 4.94
C THR A 481 27.41 -29.14 5.78
N THR A 482 27.41 -29.06 7.10
CA THR A 482 27.50 -30.20 8.02
C THR A 482 26.37 -31.21 7.85
N GLY A 483 25.18 -30.75 7.40
CA GLY A 483 24.00 -31.59 7.14
C GLY A 483 24.04 -32.37 5.82
N ILE A 484 25.01 -32.15 4.92
CA ILE A 484 25.03 -32.80 3.59
C ILE A 484 25.12 -34.32 3.74
N GLY A 485 25.89 -34.86 4.70
CA GLY A 485 25.97 -36.28 4.95
C GLY A 485 24.62 -36.94 5.23
N GLU A 486 23.82 -36.32 6.10
CA GLU A 486 22.47 -36.76 6.42
C GLU A 486 21.54 -36.71 5.20
N ALA A 487 21.65 -35.64 4.40
CA ALA A 487 20.88 -35.53 3.17
C ALA A 487 21.20 -36.62 2.16
N VAL A 488 22.48 -36.99 2.00
CA VAL A 488 22.91 -38.10 1.14
C VAL A 488 22.38 -39.44 1.66
N GLU A 489 22.39 -39.68 2.96
CA GLU A 489 21.80 -40.86 3.56
C GLU A 489 20.28 -40.93 3.31
N ALA A 490 19.59 -39.82 3.50
CA ALA A 490 18.14 -39.74 3.25
C ALA A 490 17.74 -40.10 1.81
N VAL A 491 18.54 -39.74 0.81
CA VAL A 491 18.36 -40.13 -0.60
C VAL A 491 18.68 -41.61 -0.85
N SER A 492 19.64 -42.15 -0.18
CA SER A 492 20.13 -43.53 -0.42
C SER A 492 19.06 -44.60 -0.17
N TYR A 493 18.05 -44.31 0.61
CA TYR A 493 16.91 -45.19 0.92
C TYR A 493 15.64 -44.93 0.06
N THR A 494 15.73 -44.05 -0.94
CA THR A 494 14.60 -43.75 -1.82
C THR A 494 14.77 -44.43 -3.16
N HIS A 495 13.69 -45.04 -3.72
CA HIS A 495 13.68 -45.59 -5.07
C HIS A 495 13.64 -44.54 -6.18
N LEU A 496 13.45 -43.31 -5.84
CA LEU A 496 13.62 -42.14 -6.69
C LEU A 496 15.07 -41.68 -6.62
N ARG A 497 15.94 -42.35 -7.34
CA ARG A 497 17.18 -41.73 -7.79
C ARG A 497 16.76 -40.66 -8.79
N ALA A 498 16.91 -39.39 -8.42
CA ALA A 498 17.23 -38.38 -9.39
C ALA A 498 18.53 -38.88 -10.03
N GLN A 499 18.47 -39.43 -11.24
CA GLN A 499 19.70 -39.70 -11.99
C GLN A 499 20.40 -38.37 -12.11
N GLU A 500 21.66 -38.36 -11.76
CA GLU A 500 22.57 -37.25 -11.84
C GLU A 500 22.32 -36.47 -13.13
N THR A 501 21.66 -35.38 -12.99
CA THR A 501 21.74 -34.25 -13.91
C THR A 501 22.00 -33.07 -13.01
N ASP A 502 23.03 -32.30 -13.35
CA ASP A 502 23.47 -31.07 -12.69
C ASP A 502 22.38 -29.95 -12.68
N GLN A 503 21.14 -30.30 -12.44
CA GLN A 503 20.03 -29.36 -12.48
C GLN A 503 19.08 -29.63 -11.32
N TYR A 504 19.12 -28.73 -10.47
CA TYR A 504 18.43 -28.46 -9.23
C TYR A 504 16.90 -28.58 -9.35
N LEU A 505 16.31 -29.45 -8.54
CA LEU A 505 15.00 -29.23 -7.98
C LEU A 505 15.17 -28.21 -6.85
N VAL A 506 15.06 -26.94 -7.16
CA VAL A 506 14.91 -25.88 -6.18
C VAL A 506 13.42 -25.76 -5.91
N CYS A 507 12.99 -26.25 -4.76
CA CYS A 507 11.74 -25.83 -4.13
C CYS A 507 12.03 -24.63 -3.26
#